data_0214d64c52f8700efe4c14908a301df7
#
_entry.id   0214d64c52f8700efe4c14908a301df7
#
_cell.length_a   1.000
_cell.length_b   1.000
_cell.length_c   1.000
_cell.angle_alpha   90.00
_cell.angle_beta   90.00
_cell.angle_gamma   90.00
#
_symmetry.space_group_name_H-M   'P 1'
#
loop_
_entity.id
_entity.type
_entity.pdbx_description
1 polymer ?
#
loop_
_entity_poly.entity_id
_entity_poly.type
_entity_poly.pdbx_seq_one_letter_code
_entity_poly.pdbx_strand_id
1 'polypeptide(L)'
;MEKKVLAEIALYYGDVAMPKGFEINRDKLQSDLLKSQINNKEFPYSREWDMLNTYLREHINVEHGFQLINKKIWGNVYKPKEISVPLLNIDPVDLRNSPDYTLLYGVNVKDCSVKIHYAANRRAGRSWDIALTNNKFIMFPSTQMYYITNNQKDSLN
;
A
#
# COMPACT_ATOMS: atom_id res chain seq x y z
N MET A 1 -38.89 -0.60 11.82
CA MET A 1 -37.95 -0.16 10.80
C MET A 1 -36.74 -1.08 10.82
N GLU A 2 -36.43 -1.68 9.71
CA GLU A 2 -35.26 -2.54 9.58
C GLU A 2 -34.14 -1.80 8.84
N LYS A 3 -32.89 -2.01 9.25
CA LYS A 3 -31.70 -1.46 8.62
C LYS A 3 -30.78 -2.60 8.18
N LYS A 4 -30.40 -2.57 6.91
CA LYS A 4 -29.39 -3.49 6.38
C LYS A 4 -28.17 -2.70 5.90
N VAL A 5 -27.00 -3.05 6.41
CA VAL A 5 -25.75 -2.51 5.91
C VAL A 5 -25.38 -3.27 4.65
N LEU A 6 -25.32 -2.55 3.51
CA LEU A 6 -25.01 -3.15 2.20
C LEU A 6 -23.52 -3.21 1.93
N ALA A 7 -22.75 -2.27 2.47
CA ALA A 7 -21.30 -2.23 2.33
C ALA A 7 -20.67 -1.55 3.54
N GLU A 8 -19.47 -2.00 3.89
CA GLU A 8 -18.60 -1.37 4.88
C GLU A 8 -17.25 -1.09 4.24
N ILE A 9 -16.77 0.15 4.39
CA ILE A 9 -15.45 0.56 3.94
C ILE A 9 -14.61 0.83 5.18
N ALA A 10 -13.58 0.01 5.38
CA ALA A 10 -12.68 0.12 6.51
C ALA A 10 -11.24 0.28 6.05
N LEU A 11 -10.49 1.09 6.79
CA LEU A 11 -9.07 1.31 6.62
C LEU A 11 -8.33 0.69 7.79
N TYR A 12 -7.36 -0.15 7.49
CA TYR A 12 -6.47 -0.78 8.47
C TYR A 12 -5.07 -0.21 8.30
N TYR A 13 -4.44 0.20 9.38
CA TYR A 13 -3.09 0.75 9.32
C TYR A 13 -2.35 0.59 10.65
N GLY A 14 -1.05 0.64 10.59
CA GLY A 14 -0.19 0.56 11.77
C GLY A 14 1.24 0.23 11.39
N ASP A 15 2.09 0.16 12.40
CA ASP A 15 3.46 -0.30 12.24
C ASP A 15 3.51 -1.83 12.33
N VAL A 16 4.33 -2.43 11.47
CA VAL A 16 4.47 -3.88 11.42
C VAL A 16 5.39 -4.35 12.54
N ALA A 17 4.92 -5.28 13.37
CA ALA A 17 5.76 -5.96 14.35
C ALA A 17 6.64 -7.01 13.65
N MET A 18 7.91 -6.69 13.46
CA MET A 18 8.88 -7.61 12.89
C MET A 18 9.46 -8.54 13.96
N PRO A 19 9.80 -9.80 13.60
CA PRO A 19 10.49 -10.70 14.52
C PRO A 19 11.81 -10.13 15.00
N LYS A 20 12.17 -10.43 16.23
CA LYS A 20 13.44 -10.01 16.81
C LYS A 20 14.61 -10.53 15.97
N GLY A 21 15.52 -9.65 15.62
CA GLY A 21 16.70 -9.98 14.83
C GLY A 21 16.48 -9.91 13.32
N PHE A 22 15.26 -9.64 12.86
CA PHE A 22 15.00 -9.38 11.45
C PHE A 22 15.10 -7.88 11.17
N GLU A 23 16.08 -7.52 10.36
CA GLU A 23 16.31 -6.15 9.90
C GLU A 23 16.39 -6.14 8.37
N ILE A 24 15.82 -5.11 7.76
CA ILE A 24 15.88 -4.91 6.31
C ILE A 24 16.83 -3.75 5.99
N ASN A 25 17.60 -3.93 4.92
CA ASN A 25 18.39 -2.84 4.37
C ASN A 25 17.47 -2.00 3.45
N ARG A 26 16.91 -0.95 4.00
CA ARG A 26 15.91 -0.10 3.32
C ARG A 26 16.48 0.59 2.09
N ASP A 27 17.72 1.07 2.17
CA ASP A 27 18.38 1.73 1.03
C ASP A 27 18.62 0.76 -0.12
N LYS A 28 19.04 -0.48 0.19
CA LYS A 28 19.20 -1.53 -0.82
C LYS A 28 17.88 -1.88 -1.49
N LEU A 29 16.82 -2.09 -0.71
CA LEU A 29 15.50 -2.42 -1.24
C LEU A 29 14.96 -1.29 -2.12
N GLN A 30 15.11 -0.03 -1.71
CA GLN A 30 14.75 1.13 -2.52
C GLN A 30 15.55 1.17 -3.83
N SER A 31 16.85 0.93 -3.76
CA SER A 31 17.70 0.88 -4.94
C SER A 31 17.29 -0.22 -5.92
N ASP A 32 16.94 -1.39 -5.42
CA ASP A 32 16.46 -2.50 -6.25
C ASP A 32 15.15 -2.15 -6.97
N LEU A 33 14.22 -1.51 -6.24
CA LEU A 33 12.96 -1.03 -6.83
C LEU A 33 13.20 0.04 -7.88
N LEU A 34 14.08 1.00 -7.61
CA LEU A 34 14.39 2.08 -8.54
C LEU A 34 15.02 1.53 -9.83
N LYS A 35 15.95 0.60 -9.72
CA LYS A 35 16.56 -0.07 -10.89
C LYS A 35 15.52 -0.81 -11.72
N SER A 36 14.62 -1.53 -11.08
CA SER A 36 13.53 -2.23 -11.77
C SER A 36 12.57 -1.26 -12.47
N GLN A 37 12.25 -0.15 -11.84
CA GLN A 37 11.39 0.89 -12.40
C GLN A 37 12.03 1.57 -13.61
N ILE A 38 13.32 1.95 -13.53
CA ILE A 38 14.05 2.61 -14.63
C ILE A 38 14.20 1.66 -15.82
N ASN A 39 14.52 0.40 -15.57
CA ASN A 39 14.75 -0.61 -16.61
C ASN A 39 13.47 -1.29 -17.09
N ASN A 40 12.31 -0.87 -16.61
CA ASN A 40 11.01 -1.46 -16.93
C ASN A 40 10.98 -2.99 -16.71
N LYS A 41 11.61 -3.45 -15.64
CA LYS A 41 11.66 -4.85 -15.24
C LYS A 41 10.55 -5.19 -14.24
N GLU A 42 10.30 -6.47 -14.05
CA GLU A 42 9.41 -6.98 -13.02
C GLU A 42 9.93 -6.67 -11.61
N PHE A 43 9.08 -6.87 -10.62
CA PHE A 43 9.42 -6.70 -9.20
C PHE A 43 10.68 -7.49 -8.84
N PRO A 44 11.65 -6.88 -8.13
CA PRO A 44 12.95 -7.50 -7.85
C PRO A 44 12.86 -8.49 -6.69
N TYR A 45 12.34 -9.68 -6.94
CA TYR A 45 12.22 -10.72 -5.92
C TYR A 45 13.56 -11.08 -5.30
N SER A 46 13.57 -11.20 -3.97
CA SER A 46 14.71 -11.68 -3.18
C SER A 46 14.19 -12.33 -1.91
N ARG A 47 15.09 -13.03 -1.19
CA ARG A 47 14.75 -13.61 0.10
C ARG A 47 14.28 -12.57 1.11
N GLU A 48 14.88 -11.38 1.10
CA GLU A 48 14.52 -10.28 1.98
C GLU A 48 13.10 -9.77 1.71
N TRP A 49 12.72 -9.63 0.43
CA TRP A 49 11.35 -9.30 0.03
C TRP A 49 10.35 -10.37 0.44
N ASP A 50 10.69 -11.64 0.27
CA ASP A 50 9.81 -12.75 0.64
C ASP A 50 9.58 -12.80 2.15
N MET A 51 10.62 -12.62 2.95
CA MET A 51 10.53 -12.57 4.40
C MET A 51 9.70 -11.36 4.86
N LEU A 52 9.96 -10.18 4.31
CA LEU A 52 9.20 -8.97 4.61
C LEU A 52 7.70 -9.17 4.32
N ASN A 53 7.38 -9.72 3.16
CA ASN A 53 6.01 -10.00 2.78
C ASN A 53 5.34 -11.03 3.71
N THR A 54 6.07 -12.06 4.10
CA THR A 54 5.57 -13.07 5.05
C THR A 54 5.25 -12.45 6.40
N TYR A 55 6.16 -11.68 6.97
CA TYR A 55 5.96 -11.05 8.28
C TYR A 55 4.86 -9.99 8.26
N LEU A 56 4.74 -9.26 7.17
CA LEU A 56 3.66 -8.29 6.97
C LEU A 56 2.29 -8.98 6.98
N ARG A 57 2.15 -10.08 6.26
CA ARG A 57 0.90 -10.85 6.23
C ARG A 57 0.59 -11.49 7.59
N GLU A 58 1.60 -12.02 8.26
CA GLU A 58 1.45 -12.60 9.62
C GLU A 58 1.00 -11.53 10.61
N HIS A 59 1.58 -10.34 10.57
CA HIS A 59 1.19 -9.23 11.44
C HIS A 59 -0.28 -8.87 11.24
N ILE A 60 -0.72 -8.72 9.99
CA ILE A 60 -2.10 -8.38 9.66
C ILE A 60 -3.06 -9.49 10.09
N ASN A 61 -2.66 -10.75 9.95
CA ASN A 61 -3.46 -11.87 10.41
C ASN A 61 -3.65 -11.84 11.93
N VAL A 62 -2.59 -11.62 12.68
CA VAL A 62 -2.64 -11.57 14.15
C VAL A 62 -3.45 -10.38 14.65
N GLU A 63 -3.23 -9.19 14.09
CA GLU A 63 -3.85 -7.95 14.57
C GLU A 63 -5.28 -7.76 14.08
N HIS A 64 -5.61 -8.23 12.89
CA HIS A 64 -6.89 -7.95 12.23
C HIS A 64 -7.65 -9.19 11.77
N GLY A 65 -7.08 -10.38 11.91
CA GLY A 65 -7.75 -11.65 11.57
C GLY A 65 -7.85 -11.95 10.07
N PHE A 66 -7.11 -11.26 9.21
CA PHE A 66 -7.12 -11.50 7.77
C PHE A 66 -6.10 -12.54 7.35
N GLN A 67 -6.55 -13.56 6.62
CA GLN A 67 -5.67 -14.49 5.91
C GLN A 67 -5.48 -14.00 4.48
N LEU A 68 -4.36 -13.33 4.23
CA LEU A 68 -4.07 -12.69 2.95
C LEU A 68 -3.30 -13.61 2.01
N ILE A 69 -3.69 -13.58 0.75
CA ILE A 69 -2.97 -14.20 -0.37
C ILE A 69 -2.60 -13.09 -1.34
N ASN A 70 -1.33 -13.03 -1.72
CA ASN A 70 -0.89 -12.04 -2.69
C ASN A 70 -1.32 -12.42 -4.10
N LYS A 71 -2.07 -11.54 -4.73
CA LYS A 71 -2.40 -11.64 -6.14
C LYS A 71 -1.33 -11.01 -7.01
N LYS A 72 -0.85 -9.84 -6.60
CA LYS A 72 0.19 -9.08 -7.28
C LYS A 72 1.01 -8.29 -6.27
N ILE A 73 2.32 -8.25 -6.47
CA ILE A 73 3.24 -7.41 -5.71
C ILE A 73 3.87 -6.42 -6.68
N TRP A 74 3.97 -5.16 -6.28
CA TRP A 74 4.64 -4.13 -7.04
C TRP A 74 5.38 -3.18 -6.10
N GLY A 75 6.30 -2.41 -6.65
CA GLY A 75 6.97 -1.35 -5.91
C GLY A 75 7.18 -0.13 -6.79
N ASN A 76 7.06 1.04 -6.19
CA ASN A 76 7.31 2.31 -6.83
C ASN A 76 8.21 3.17 -5.98
N VAL A 77 9.05 3.96 -6.65
CA VAL A 77 9.86 5.00 -6.04
C VAL A 77 9.40 6.34 -6.62
N TYR A 78 9.05 7.27 -5.74
CA TYR A 78 8.54 8.58 -6.12
C TYR A 78 9.62 9.65 -5.98
N LYS A 79 9.75 10.50 -7.00
CA LYS A 79 10.66 11.64 -7.01
C LYS A 79 10.22 12.70 -5.99
N PRO A 80 11.14 13.61 -5.60
CA PRO A 80 10.78 14.73 -4.72
C PRO A 80 9.55 15.49 -5.24
N LYS A 81 8.60 15.75 -4.37
CA LYS A 81 7.33 16.44 -4.65
C LYS A 81 6.41 15.79 -5.69
N GLU A 82 6.74 14.57 -6.12
CA GLU A 82 5.90 13.85 -7.06
C GLU A 82 4.54 13.51 -6.44
N ILE A 83 3.49 13.73 -7.22
CA ILE A 83 2.14 13.29 -6.91
C ILE A 83 1.76 12.23 -7.94
N SER A 84 1.35 11.07 -7.49
CA SER A 84 0.91 10.02 -8.40
C SER A 84 -0.36 10.43 -9.15
N VAL A 85 -0.58 9.83 -10.31
CA VAL A 85 -1.90 9.83 -10.93
C VAL A 85 -2.89 9.08 -10.04
N PRO A 86 -4.20 9.26 -10.22
CA PRO A 86 -5.19 8.46 -9.50
C PRO A 86 -4.93 6.97 -9.72
N LEU A 87 -4.84 6.21 -8.61
CA LEU A 87 -4.54 4.79 -8.63
C LEU A 87 -5.78 4.00 -8.21
N LEU A 88 -6.09 2.96 -8.95
CA LEU A 88 -7.20 2.06 -8.67
C LEU A 88 -6.80 0.63 -9.07
N ASN A 89 -6.93 -0.31 -8.13
CA ASN A 89 -6.42 -1.67 -8.31
C ASN A 89 -7.52 -2.69 -8.65
N ILE A 90 -8.63 -2.23 -9.20
CA ILE A 90 -9.67 -3.09 -9.76
C ILE A 90 -9.76 -2.91 -11.27
N ASP A 91 -10.13 -3.97 -11.95
CA ASP A 91 -10.55 -3.91 -13.34
C ASP A 91 -12.08 -3.85 -13.39
N PRO A 92 -12.68 -2.73 -13.84
CA PRO A 92 -14.15 -2.60 -13.90
C PRO A 92 -14.82 -3.62 -14.81
N VAL A 93 -14.09 -4.21 -15.76
CA VAL A 93 -14.58 -5.22 -16.68
C VAL A 93 -14.47 -6.63 -16.09
N ASP A 94 -13.53 -6.84 -15.17
CA ASP A 94 -13.26 -8.13 -14.55
C ASP A 94 -13.15 -8.03 -13.02
N LEU A 95 -14.24 -7.62 -12.37
CA LEU A 95 -14.28 -7.48 -10.91
C LEU A 95 -14.00 -8.79 -10.18
N ARG A 96 -14.43 -9.91 -10.76
CA ARG A 96 -14.24 -11.22 -10.14
C ARG A 96 -12.76 -11.59 -9.93
N ASN A 97 -11.89 -11.17 -10.84
CA ASN A 97 -10.46 -11.43 -10.78
C ASN A 97 -9.66 -10.25 -10.20
N SER A 98 -10.33 -9.19 -9.82
CA SER A 98 -9.68 -8.06 -9.14
C SER A 98 -9.39 -8.39 -7.68
N PRO A 99 -8.33 -7.81 -7.07
CA PRO A 99 -8.02 -8.06 -5.67
C PRO A 99 -9.06 -7.44 -4.75
N ASP A 100 -9.30 -8.07 -3.61
CA ASP A 100 -10.22 -7.55 -2.59
C ASP A 100 -9.64 -6.35 -1.85
N TYR A 101 -8.35 -6.40 -1.54
CA TYR A 101 -7.64 -5.37 -0.78
C TYR A 101 -6.38 -4.89 -1.49
N THR A 102 -6.10 -3.62 -1.31
CA THR A 102 -4.82 -3.00 -1.64
C THR A 102 -4.07 -2.74 -0.34
N LEU A 103 -2.80 -3.15 -0.31
CA LEU A 103 -1.92 -2.94 0.83
C LEU A 103 -0.69 -2.18 0.39
N LEU A 104 -0.45 -1.07 1.05
CA LEU A 104 0.74 -0.24 0.86
C LEU A 104 1.66 -0.42 2.05
N TYR A 105 2.95 -0.52 1.81
CA TYR A 105 3.97 -0.62 2.84
C TYR A 105 5.12 0.36 2.59
N GLY A 106 5.52 1.07 3.62
CA GLY A 106 6.63 2.02 3.56
C GLY A 106 7.97 1.31 3.72
N VAL A 107 8.69 1.17 2.62
CA VAL A 107 10.02 0.53 2.59
C VAL A 107 11.11 1.50 3.03
N ASN A 108 11.24 2.62 2.37
CA ASN A 108 12.20 3.68 2.68
C ASN A 108 11.53 5.03 2.44
N VAL A 109 10.80 5.47 3.43
CA VAL A 109 9.89 6.61 3.35
C VAL A 109 10.14 7.54 4.53
N LYS A 110 10.41 8.79 4.26
CA LYS A 110 10.56 9.84 5.30
C LYS A 110 9.31 10.69 5.46
N ASP A 111 8.76 11.15 4.36
CA ASP A 111 7.59 12.03 4.36
C ASP A 111 6.76 11.79 3.11
N CYS A 112 5.75 10.94 3.25
CA CYS A 112 4.84 10.58 2.18
C CYS A 112 3.41 10.60 2.71
N SER A 113 2.49 11.05 1.90
CA SER A 113 1.05 11.04 2.20
C SER A 113 0.33 10.13 1.23
N VAL A 114 -0.63 9.40 1.73
CA VAL A 114 -1.59 8.64 0.94
C VAL A 114 -2.97 9.27 1.14
N LYS A 115 -3.56 9.74 0.06
CA LYS A 115 -4.94 10.23 0.06
C LYS A 115 -5.85 9.16 -0.49
N ILE A 116 -6.79 8.70 0.33
CA ILE A 116 -7.76 7.68 -0.05
C ILE A 116 -9.11 8.35 -0.26
N HIS A 117 -9.68 8.13 -1.44
CA HIS A 117 -11.01 8.62 -1.76
C HIS A 117 -12.05 7.58 -1.39
N TYR A 118 -13.02 8.00 -0.61
CA TYR A 118 -14.23 7.21 -0.35
C TYR A 118 -15.46 8.07 -0.63
N ALA A 119 -16.42 7.50 -1.30
CA ALA A 119 -17.67 8.19 -1.62
C ALA A 119 -18.81 7.62 -0.78
N ALA A 120 -19.36 8.44 0.10
CA ALA A 120 -20.65 8.15 0.74
C ALA A 120 -21.78 8.29 -0.27
N ASN A 121 -21.64 9.21 -1.22
CA ASN A 121 -22.45 9.34 -2.42
C ASN A 121 -21.66 10.11 -3.49
N ARG A 122 -22.11 10.09 -4.74
CA ARG A 122 -21.43 10.73 -5.86
C ARG A 122 -21.33 12.27 -5.75
N ARG A 123 -22.16 12.89 -4.94
CA ARG A 123 -22.18 14.35 -4.75
C ARG A 123 -21.23 14.83 -3.65
N ALA A 124 -20.93 13.96 -2.70
CA ALA A 124 -20.12 14.27 -1.54
C ALA A 124 -18.92 13.32 -1.47
N GLY A 125 -18.10 13.32 -2.52
CA GLY A 125 -16.82 12.63 -2.51
C GLY A 125 -16.00 13.07 -1.31
N ARG A 126 -15.51 12.11 -0.53
CA ARG A 126 -14.69 12.36 0.65
C ARG A 126 -13.32 11.74 0.46
N SER A 127 -12.35 12.29 1.12
CA SER A 127 -11.01 11.75 1.14
C SER A 127 -10.44 11.80 2.55
N TRP A 128 -9.50 10.93 2.80
CA TRP A 128 -8.74 10.92 4.02
C TRP A 128 -7.25 10.82 3.71
N ASP A 129 -6.48 11.69 4.32
CA ASP A 129 -5.02 11.68 4.21
C ASP A 129 -4.42 10.93 5.37
N ILE A 130 -3.49 10.03 5.06
CA ILE A 130 -2.73 9.31 6.06
C ILE A 130 -1.24 9.34 5.69
N ALA A 131 -0.39 9.61 6.68
CA ALA A 131 1.05 9.58 6.49
C ALA A 131 1.52 8.12 6.33
N LEU A 132 2.36 7.89 5.34
CA LEU A 132 3.08 6.62 5.17
C LEU A 132 4.54 6.85 5.54
N THR A 133 5.03 6.08 6.48
CA THR A 133 6.39 6.12 6.98
C THR A 133 7.03 4.75 6.91
N ASN A 134 8.31 4.65 7.26
CA ASN A 134 9.00 3.36 7.31
C ASN A 134 8.26 2.36 8.19
N ASN A 135 8.17 1.13 7.71
CA ASN A 135 7.56 0.01 8.42
C ASN A 135 6.05 0.16 8.72
N LYS A 136 5.41 1.13 8.14
CA LYS A 136 3.95 1.31 8.25
C LYS A 136 3.25 0.63 7.09
N PHE A 137 2.14 -0.04 7.39
CA PHE A 137 1.22 -0.54 6.37
C PHE A 137 -0.07 0.26 6.38
N ILE A 138 -0.70 0.33 5.23
CA ILE A 138 -2.05 0.88 5.02
C ILE A 138 -2.78 -0.11 4.13
N MET A 139 -3.91 -0.62 4.58
CA MET A 139 -4.72 -1.59 3.83
C MET A 139 -6.15 -1.12 3.74
N PHE A 140 -6.71 -1.16 2.54
CA PHE A 140 -8.07 -0.71 2.25
C PHE A 140 -8.67 -1.52 1.11
N PRO A 141 -10.00 -1.52 0.96
CA PRO A 141 -10.65 -2.21 -0.16
C PRO A 141 -10.15 -1.67 -1.51
N SER A 142 -9.85 -2.56 -2.44
CA SER A 142 -9.31 -2.17 -3.76
C SER A 142 -10.27 -1.36 -4.63
N THR A 143 -11.53 -1.26 -4.25
CA THR A 143 -12.53 -0.38 -4.88
C THR A 143 -12.28 1.09 -4.62
N GLN A 144 -11.39 1.43 -3.68
CA GLN A 144 -11.08 2.81 -3.33
C GLN A 144 -9.94 3.34 -4.19
N MET A 145 -10.15 4.52 -4.77
CA MET A 145 -9.12 5.26 -5.48
C MET A 145 -8.20 5.96 -4.49
N TYR A 146 -6.92 6.04 -4.81
CA TYR A 146 -5.94 6.70 -3.96
C TYR A 146 -4.86 7.43 -4.74
N TYR A 147 -4.18 8.34 -4.06
CA TYR A 147 -3.00 9.08 -4.56
C TYR A 147 -1.87 8.93 -3.58
N ILE A 148 -0.65 8.92 -4.09
CA ILE A 148 0.57 8.94 -3.27
C ILE A 148 1.33 10.23 -3.57
N THR A 149 1.76 10.94 -2.53
CA THR A 149 2.53 12.17 -2.65
C THR A 149 3.83 12.05 -1.88
N ASN A 150 4.94 12.26 -2.57
CA ASN A 150 6.23 12.45 -1.92
C ASN A 150 6.36 13.92 -1.49
N ASN A 151 6.27 14.19 -0.19
CA ASN A 151 6.33 15.54 0.37
C ASN A 151 7.77 16.06 0.56
N GLN A 152 8.78 15.24 0.33
CA GLN A 152 10.17 15.65 0.44
C GLN A 152 10.55 16.62 -0.68
N LYS A 153 11.45 17.55 -0.35
CA LYS A 153 11.96 18.52 -1.32
C LYS A 153 13.08 17.98 -2.19
N ASP A 154 13.92 17.12 -1.61
CA ASP A 154 15.21 16.73 -2.19
C ASP A 154 15.45 15.20 -2.19
N SER A 155 14.53 14.39 -1.71
CA SER A 155 14.75 12.96 -1.54
C SER A 155 13.65 12.10 -2.13
N LEU A 156 14.01 10.89 -2.54
CA LEU A 156 13.09 9.84 -2.98
C LEU A 156 12.32 9.23 -1.79
N ASN A 157 11.12 8.76 -2.08
CA ASN A 157 10.34 7.92 -1.17
C ASN A 157 9.94 6.62 -1.83
#